data_2e4911facce7bc386996d97d5377c1dd
#
_entry.id   2e4911facce7bc386996d97d5377c1dd
#
_cell.length_a   1.000
_cell.length_b   1.000
_cell.length_c   1.000
_cell.angle_alpha   90.00
_cell.angle_beta   90.00
_cell.angle_gamma   90.00
#
_symmetry.space_group_name_H-M   'P 1'
#
loop_
_entity.id
_entity.type
_entity.pdbx_description
1 polymer ?
#
loop_
_entity_poly.entity_id
_entity_poly.type
_entity_poly.pdbx_seq_one_letter_code
_entity_poly.pdbx_strand_id
1 'polypeptide(L)'
;MAGLADHPWKRRFSSSRESLLEGFYKPALMDAVRYWRSTGYFSSRALLQVLDGVEQLVAATPDGRGHGQMRLITGVFLSRQDVAAVAGGAAVEQVLSDHLMQAFPFRHVQPGGEDDGALGAELLAWLVDHGHLEIRVALPLHNGLVANDGAIFHAKEGIIEDRHGQRLAFSGSVNETPNGWSSNYESFTTFCSWRPGGEEHIDDLEDGFLRLWQNRDHGARTFTLPDAVRRELAIFQPAEGLPRRLRLHIKTPPPAENQPEGIFIAPPDIDERRRVVWNYVLHSATSNLPGCERVGEATSAVVPWPHQHRAFQRLWQGWPPRLLIADEVGLGKTVQAGLLLRQAWLSGRAKRILVMAPASILKQWQRELREKFALDWPIYKGNSLEWQATPLRPH
;
A
#
# COMPACT_ATOMS: atom_id res chain seq x y z
N MET A 1 1.78 -0.14 33.51
CA MET A 1 1.34 0.14 32.14
C MET A 1 0.37 -0.95 31.77
N ALA A 2 -0.69 -0.60 31.06
CA ALA A 2 -1.67 -1.57 30.55
C ALA A 2 -0.96 -2.57 29.61
N GLY A 3 -1.52 -3.74 29.45
CA GLY A 3 -1.06 -4.75 28.51
C GLY A 3 -2.14 -5.07 27.48
N LEU A 4 -1.83 -5.92 26.51
CA LEU A 4 -2.78 -6.32 25.48
C LEU A 4 -4.07 -6.91 26.05
N ALA A 5 -4.01 -7.62 27.16
CA ALA A 5 -5.20 -8.22 27.79
C ALA A 5 -6.17 -7.19 28.41
N ASP A 6 -5.72 -5.96 28.67
CA ASP A 6 -6.55 -4.91 29.28
C ASP A 6 -7.47 -4.21 28.26
N HIS A 7 -7.26 -4.43 26.97
CA HIS A 7 -8.07 -3.86 25.90
C HIS A 7 -9.25 -4.77 25.52
N PRO A 8 -10.42 -4.19 25.20
CA PRO A 8 -11.61 -4.96 24.81
C PRO A 8 -11.58 -5.39 23.36
N TRP A 9 -10.63 -6.26 22.97
CA TRP A 9 -10.49 -6.72 21.58
C TRP A 9 -11.75 -7.42 21.08
N LYS A 10 -12.23 -7.00 19.91
CA LYS A 10 -13.29 -7.70 19.18
C LYS A 10 -12.75 -8.96 18.52
N ARG A 11 -13.59 -9.95 18.30
CA ARG A 11 -13.20 -11.16 17.54
C ARG A 11 -13.00 -10.88 16.05
N ARG A 12 -13.62 -9.82 15.53
CA ARG A 12 -13.54 -9.40 14.14
C ARG A 12 -13.59 -7.90 14.04
N PHE A 13 -12.68 -7.35 13.23
CA PHE A 13 -12.65 -5.95 12.83
C PHE A 13 -13.03 -5.81 11.37
N SER A 14 -13.69 -4.71 11.01
CA SER A 14 -14.04 -4.39 9.62
C SER A 14 -14.07 -2.88 9.44
N SER A 15 -13.42 -2.39 8.38
CA SER A 15 -13.36 -0.97 8.03
C SER A 15 -14.73 -0.35 7.74
N SER A 16 -15.75 -1.17 7.44
CA SER A 16 -17.13 -0.71 7.27
C SER A 16 -17.84 -0.34 8.58
N ARG A 17 -17.28 -0.72 9.72
CA ARG A 17 -17.90 -0.53 11.04
C ARG A 17 -17.08 0.37 11.95
N GLU A 18 -15.78 0.47 11.70
CA GLU A 18 -14.85 1.18 12.58
C GLU A 18 -13.54 1.51 11.88
N SER A 19 -12.79 2.46 12.41
CA SER A 19 -11.42 2.71 11.99
C SER A 19 -10.53 1.56 12.46
N LEU A 20 -9.91 0.83 11.53
CA LEU A 20 -8.96 -0.24 11.86
C LEU A 20 -7.70 0.34 12.50
N LEU A 21 -7.29 1.53 12.06
CA LEU A 21 -6.13 2.22 12.61
C LEU A 21 -6.35 2.58 14.08
N GLU A 22 -7.44 3.30 14.41
CA GLU A 22 -7.70 3.77 15.76
C GLU A 22 -8.21 2.65 16.70
N GLY A 23 -9.01 1.74 16.18
CA GLY A 23 -9.63 0.67 16.97
C GLY A 23 -8.75 -0.55 17.18
N PHE A 24 -7.71 -0.74 16.35
CA PHE A 24 -6.85 -1.94 16.44
C PHE A 24 -5.36 -1.62 16.40
N TYR A 25 -4.85 -1.04 15.28
CA TYR A 25 -3.38 -0.94 15.10
C TYR A 25 -2.70 -0.03 16.12
N LYS A 26 -3.24 1.16 16.38
CA LYS A 26 -2.66 2.07 17.37
C LYS A 26 -2.64 1.47 18.76
N PRO A 27 -3.78 1.02 19.35
CA PRO A 27 -3.75 0.46 20.71
C PRO A 27 -2.91 -0.83 20.80
N ALA A 28 -2.90 -1.68 19.77
CA ALA A 28 -2.13 -2.91 19.80
C ALA A 28 -0.61 -2.65 19.76
N LEU A 29 -0.16 -1.68 18.95
CA LEU A 29 1.26 -1.37 18.83
C LEU A 29 1.78 -0.52 19.98
N MET A 30 0.93 0.22 20.69
CA MET A 30 1.31 0.96 21.91
C MET A 30 1.83 0.05 23.04
N ASP A 31 1.31 -1.17 23.14
CA ASP A 31 1.72 -2.13 24.16
C ASP A 31 2.71 -3.17 23.63
N ALA A 32 3.06 -3.11 22.35
CA ALA A 32 3.89 -4.11 21.68
C ALA A 32 5.35 -4.05 22.11
N VAL A 33 5.95 -5.20 22.35
CA VAL A 33 7.41 -5.40 22.41
C VAL A 33 7.90 -6.23 21.22
N ARG A 34 7.00 -6.95 20.55
CA ARG A 34 7.27 -7.74 19.35
C ARG A 34 6.11 -7.59 18.36
N TYR A 35 6.44 -7.35 17.10
CA TYR A 35 5.47 -7.32 16.02
C TYR A 35 5.98 -8.10 14.82
N TRP A 36 5.37 -9.22 14.52
CA TRP A 36 5.64 -10.05 13.35
C TRP A 36 4.50 -9.93 12.36
N ARG A 37 4.83 -9.71 11.10
CA ARG A 37 3.87 -9.39 10.06
C ARG A 37 4.17 -10.10 8.75
N SER A 38 3.21 -10.86 8.21
CA SER A 38 3.17 -11.30 6.82
C SER A 38 2.16 -10.45 6.05
N THR A 39 2.57 -9.85 4.92
CA THR A 39 1.70 -8.98 4.12
C THR A 39 2.01 -9.11 2.64
N GLY A 40 0.99 -8.99 1.79
CA GLY A 40 1.19 -8.97 0.34
C GLY A 40 1.89 -7.70 -0.14
N TYR A 41 1.59 -6.56 0.52
CA TYR A 41 2.16 -5.25 0.20
C TYR A 41 2.51 -4.48 1.47
N PHE A 42 3.62 -3.76 1.41
CA PHE A 42 4.11 -2.92 2.50
C PHE A 42 4.38 -1.49 1.99
N SER A 43 4.14 -0.52 2.85
CA SER A 43 4.53 0.88 2.64
C SER A 43 5.09 1.47 3.92
N SER A 44 6.25 2.09 3.85
CA SER A 44 6.87 2.79 4.99
C SER A 44 6.01 3.93 5.56
N ARG A 45 5.12 4.50 4.76
CA ARG A 45 4.14 5.50 5.23
C ARG A 45 3.15 4.94 6.25
N ALA A 46 2.90 3.62 6.27
CA ALA A 46 2.06 3.00 7.28
C ALA A 46 2.67 3.15 8.68
N LEU A 47 3.99 3.05 8.81
CA LEU A 47 4.69 3.22 10.09
C LEU A 47 4.49 4.62 10.69
N LEU A 48 4.33 5.65 9.85
CA LEU A 48 4.05 7.01 10.33
C LEU A 48 2.68 7.15 10.99
N GLN A 49 1.70 6.34 10.59
CA GLN A 49 0.35 6.37 11.17
C GLN A 49 0.28 5.76 12.58
N VAL A 50 1.26 4.94 12.92
CA VAL A 50 1.36 4.25 14.23
C VAL A 50 2.66 4.63 14.94
N LEU A 51 3.14 5.84 14.73
CA LEU A 51 4.44 6.30 15.20
C LEU A 51 4.60 6.19 16.72
N ASP A 52 3.53 6.47 17.49
CA ASP A 52 3.50 6.30 18.94
C ASP A 52 3.81 4.86 19.35
N GLY A 53 3.18 3.90 18.66
CA GLY A 53 3.41 2.48 18.90
C GLY A 53 4.82 2.04 18.46
N VAL A 54 5.32 2.57 17.35
CA VAL A 54 6.72 2.32 16.91
C VAL A 54 7.71 2.83 17.95
N GLU A 55 7.47 4.02 18.51
CA GLU A 55 8.31 4.60 19.56
C GLU A 55 8.32 3.72 20.81
N GLN A 56 7.14 3.28 21.27
CA GLN A 56 7.04 2.40 22.43
C GLN A 56 7.73 1.06 22.19
N LEU A 57 7.56 0.49 20.99
CA LEU A 57 8.22 -0.76 20.62
C LEU A 57 9.75 -0.61 20.59
N VAL A 58 10.26 0.49 20.02
CA VAL A 58 11.71 0.80 20.01
C VAL A 58 12.25 1.01 21.42
N ALA A 59 11.49 1.69 22.29
CA ALA A 59 11.86 1.95 23.68
C ALA A 59 11.71 0.73 24.59
N ALA A 60 10.95 -0.27 24.18
CA ALA A 60 10.68 -1.47 24.98
C ALA A 60 11.90 -2.38 25.03
N THR A 61 12.79 -2.12 25.96
CA THR A 61 13.90 -3.04 26.32
C THR A 61 13.54 -3.78 27.59
N PRO A 62 13.18 -5.07 27.53
CA PRO A 62 12.85 -5.83 28.72
C PRO A 62 14.02 -6.01 29.69
N ASP A 63 15.29 -5.93 29.24
CA ASP A 63 16.48 -6.29 30.03
C ASP A 63 17.77 -5.57 29.60
N GLY A 64 17.67 -4.40 28.95
CA GLY A 64 18.85 -3.61 28.53
C GLY A 64 19.66 -4.22 27.39
N ARG A 65 19.23 -5.31 26.80
CA ARG A 65 19.88 -6.00 25.67
C ARG A 65 18.93 -6.36 24.51
N GLY A 66 17.62 -6.31 24.72
CA GLY A 66 16.63 -6.63 23.71
C GLY A 66 15.90 -5.37 23.27
N HIS A 67 16.12 -4.96 22.05
CA HIS A 67 15.29 -3.95 21.42
C HIS A 67 13.95 -4.60 21.03
N GLY A 68 12.86 -3.87 21.19
CA GLY A 68 11.58 -4.26 20.60
C GLY A 68 11.80 -4.54 19.12
N GLN A 69 11.28 -5.66 18.63
CA GLN A 69 11.62 -6.17 17.32
C GLN A 69 10.38 -6.29 16.43
N MET A 70 10.48 -5.70 15.25
CA MET A 70 9.56 -5.94 14.15
C MET A 70 10.19 -6.89 13.13
N ARG A 71 9.42 -7.89 12.68
CA ARG A 71 9.76 -8.76 11.55
C ARG A 71 8.67 -8.68 10.50
N LEU A 72 9.06 -8.33 9.29
CA LEU A 72 8.15 -8.19 8.18
C LEU A 72 8.52 -9.16 7.06
N ILE A 73 7.54 -9.98 6.65
CA ILE A 73 7.59 -10.72 5.39
C ILE A 73 6.65 -10.02 4.42
N THR A 74 7.17 -9.54 3.30
CA THR A 74 6.37 -8.87 2.27
C THR A 74 6.49 -9.58 0.94
N GLY A 75 5.40 -9.56 0.15
CA GLY A 75 5.42 -10.05 -1.22
C GLY A 75 6.08 -9.04 -2.16
N VAL A 76 6.50 -9.55 -3.31
CA VAL A 76 6.89 -8.76 -4.48
C VAL A 76 6.30 -9.43 -5.72
N PHE A 77 5.89 -8.62 -6.69
CA PHE A 77 5.41 -9.15 -7.95
C PHE A 77 6.59 -9.29 -8.92
N LEU A 78 6.88 -10.51 -9.34
CA LEU A 78 7.83 -10.80 -10.42
C LEU A 78 7.09 -11.01 -11.73
N SER A 79 7.57 -10.39 -12.82
CA SER A 79 7.06 -10.65 -14.15
C SER A 79 7.54 -12.02 -14.65
N ARG A 80 6.88 -12.55 -15.70
CA ARG A 80 7.34 -13.80 -16.34
C ARG A 80 8.79 -13.71 -16.87
N GLN A 81 9.22 -12.53 -17.28
CA GLN A 81 10.60 -12.30 -17.74
C GLN A 81 11.60 -12.40 -16.59
N ASP A 82 11.23 -11.89 -15.41
CA ASP A 82 12.09 -11.95 -14.21
C ASP A 82 12.23 -13.38 -13.72
N VAL A 83 11.13 -14.13 -13.70
CA VAL A 83 11.17 -15.55 -13.34
C VAL A 83 11.98 -16.37 -14.35
N ALA A 84 11.85 -16.08 -15.65
CA ALA A 84 12.67 -16.71 -16.69
C ALA A 84 14.16 -16.36 -16.53
N ALA A 85 14.48 -15.12 -16.15
CA ALA A 85 15.86 -14.71 -15.87
C ALA A 85 16.44 -15.47 -14.67
N VAL A 86 15.68 -15.63 -13.59
CA VAL A 86 16.08 -16.44 -12.43
C VAL A 86 16.26 -17.90 -12.81
N ALA A 87 15.35 -18.48 -13.59
CA ALA A 87 15.45 -19.85 -14.09
C ALA A 87 16.65 -20.03 -15.04
N GLY A 88 17.02 -18.97 -15.78
CA GLY A 88 18.19 -18.93 -16.66
C GLY A 88 19.53 -18.69 -15.94
N GLY A 89 19.54 -18.62 -14.60
CA GLY A 89 20.76 -18.48 -13.80
C GLY A 89 21.09 -17.04 -13.37
N ALA A 90 20.20 -16.07 -13.59
CA ALA A 90 20.36 -14.75 -12.99
C ALA A 90 20.24 -14.86 -11.47
N ALA A 91 21.07 -14.11 -10.73
CA ALA A 91 21.00 -14.09 -9.29
C ALA A 91 19.64 -13.55 -8.84
N VAL A 92 18.91 -14.32 -8.05
CA VAL A 92 17.59 -13.91 -7.50
C VAL A 92 17.68 -12.55 -6.82
N GLU A 93 18.77 -12.28 -6.12
CA GLU A 93 19.05 -11.02 -5.45
C GLU A 93 19.08 -9.81 -6.39
N GLN A 94 19.62 -9.97 -7.61
CA GLN A 94 19.65 -8.89 -8.59
C GLN A 94 18.23 -8.59 -9.10
N VAL A 95 17.46 -9.61 -9.42
CA VAL A 95 16.07 -9.46 -9.88
C VAL A 95 15.20 -8.84 -8.80
N LEU A 96 15.35 -9.29 -7.55
CA LEU A 96 14.65 -8.68 -6.39
C LEU A 96 15.08 -7.23 -6.18
N SER A 97 16.37 -6.93 -6.32
CA SER A 97 16.87 -5.57 -6.22
C SER A 97 16.21 -4.64 -7.22
N ASP A 98 16.17 -5.03 -8.49
CA ASP A 98 15.58 -4.22 -9.57
C ASP A 98 14.09 -3.97 -9.34
N HIS A 99 13.37 -4.98 -8.85
CA HIS A 99 11.94 -4.85 -8.51
C HIS A 99 11.69 -4.00 -7.28
N LEU A 100 12.43 -4.22 -6.21
CA LEU A 100 12.27 -3.46 -4.97
C LEU A 100 12.67 -1.99 -5.18
N MET A 101 13.74 -1.73 -5.96
CA MET A 101 14.12 -0.38 -6.36
C MET A 101 13.05 0.35 -7.16
N GLN A 102 12.19 -0.38 -7.88
CA GLN A 102 11.03 0.20 -8.59
C GLN A 102 9.80 0.32 -7.69
N ALA A 103 9.60 -0.61 -6.76
CA ALA A 103 8.44 -0.67 -5.88
C ALA A 103 8.56 0.29 -4.69
N PHE A 104 9.76 0.45 -4.14
CA PHE A 104 10.02 1.48 -3.13
C PHE A 104 10.09 2.86 -3.81
N PRO A 105 9.45 3.89 -3.26
CA PRO A 105 9.35 5.21 -3.87
C PRO A 105 10.67 6.00 -3.87
N PHE A 106 11.83 5.37 -3.69
CA PHE A 106 13.13 6.04 -3.56
C PHE A 106 13.46 6.98 -4.73
N ARG A 107 13.01 6.67 -5.95
CA ARG A 107 13.29 7.50 -7.14
C ARG A 107 12.51 8.82 -7.16
N HIS A 108 11.44 8.93 -6.39
CA HIS A 108 10.56 10.11 -6.38
C HIS A 108 10.59 10.86 -5.04
N VAL A 109 11.37 10.38 -4.11
CA VAL A 109 11.49 10.92 -2.76
C VAL A 109 12.89 11.48 -2.59
N GLN A 110 12.98 12.73 -2.14
CA GLN A 110 14.28 13.36 -1.86
C GLN A 110 14.68 13.12 -0.41
N PRO A 111 15.92 12.68 -0.13
CA PRO A 111 16.45 12.64 1.23
C PRO A 111 16.35 14.03 1.86
N GLY A 112 15.88 14.08 3.10
CA GLY A 112 15.65 15.35 3.79
C GLY A 112 14.36 16.08 3.41
N GLY A 113 13.52 15.54 2.50
CA GLY A 113 12.18 16.07 2.19
C GLY A 113 11.23 16.03 3.40
N GLU A 114 10.22 16.88 3.42
CA GLU A 114 9.25 16.98 4.53
C GLU A 114 7.94 16.24 4.27
N ASP A 115 7.79 15.63 3.10
CA ASP A 115 6.61 14.84 2.77
C ASP A 115 6.61 13.47 3.47
N ASP A 116 5.44 12.87 3.60
CA ASP A 116 5.28 11.57 4.26
C ASP A 116 6.07 10.43 3.58
N GLY A 117 6.41 10.58 2.30
CA GLY A 117 7.27 9.63 1.60
C GLY A 117 8.70 9.68 2.11
N ALA A 118 9.28 10.87 2.21
CA ALA A 118 10.63 11.10 2.72
C ALA A 118 10.74 10.73 4.20
N LEU A 119 9.78 11.17 5.01
CA LEU A 119 9.73 10.86 6.44
C LEU A 119 9.54 9.37 6.70
N GLY A 120 8.72 8.69 5.90
CA GLY A 120 8.54 7.24 5.98
C GLY A 120 9.81 6.47 5.57
N ALA A 121 10.51 6.92 4.53
CA ALA A 121 11.79 6.34 4.11
C ALA A 121 12.89 6.55 5.16
N GLU A 122 12.97 7.73 5.78
CA GLU A 122 13.88 8.06 6.87
C GLU A 122 13.65 7.16 8.10
N LEU A 123 12.38 7.00 8.50
CA LEU A 123 12.01 6.12 9.61
C LEU A 123 12.34 4.66 9.30
N LEU A 124 12.01 4.18 8.11
CA LEU A 124 12.31 2.82 7.65
C LEU A 124 13.82 2.56 7.65
N ALA A 125 14.60 3.48 7.08
CA ALA A 125 16.07 3.38 7.04
C ALA A 125 16.65 3.25 8.44
N TRP A 126 16.20 4.09 9.35
CA TRP A 126 16.65 4.09 10.73
C TRP A 126 16.31 2.80 11.47
N LEU A 127 15.06 2.32 11.35
CA LEU A 127 14.61 1.08 12.00
C LEU A 127 15.37 -0.15 11.49
N VAL A 128 15.67 -0.22 10.20
CA VAL A 128 16.43 -1.33 9.60
C VAL A 128 17.89 -1.29 10.04
N ASP A 129 18.52 -0.12 10.02
CA ASP A 129 19.94 0.03 10.38
C ASP A 129 20.21 -0.26 11.87
N HIS A 130 19.29 0.14 12.74
CA HIS A 130 19.40 -0.09 14.18
C HIS A 130 18.86 -1.46 14.64
N GLY A 131 18.44 -2.31 13.69
CA GLY A 131 17.98 -3.68 13.98
C GLY A 131 16.61 -3.78 14.65
N HIS A 132 15.83 -2.69 14.66
CA HIS A 132 14.45 -2.70 15.17
C HIS A 132 13.47 -3.31 14.17
N LEU A 133 13.77 -3.30 12.87
CA LEU A 133 12.97 -3.89 11.81
C LEU A 133 13.84 -4.77 10.91
N GLU A 134 13.50 -6.05 10.84
CA GLU A 134 14.01 -6.95 9.83
C GLU A 134 12.97 -7.19 8.74
N ILE A 135 13.36 -7.08 7.47
CA ILE A 135 12.47 -7.29 6.33
C ILE A 135 12.97 -8.47 5.50
N ARG A 136 12.04 -9.36 5.15
CA ARG A 136 12.25 -10.43 4.16
C ARG A 136 11.23 -10.31 3.04
N VAL A 137 11.65 -10.66 1.83
CA VAL A 137 10.81 -10.71 0.65
C VAL A 137 10.47 -12.15 0.34
N ALA A 138 9.18 -12.46 0.25
CA ALA A 138 8.70 -13.80 -0.02
C ALA A 138 8.34 -13.97 -1.50
N LEU A 139 8.82 -15.05 -2.10
CA LEU A 139 8.46 -15.52 -3.43
C LEU A 139 7.75 -16.88 -3.31
N PRO A 140 6.56 -17.03 -3.91
CA PRO A 140 5.90 -18.32 -3.98
C PRO A 140 6.73 -19.35 -4.73
N LEU A 141 6.65 -20.60 -4.29
CA LEU A 141 7.27 -21.75 -4.95
C LEU A 141 6.20 -22.66 -5.56
N HIS A 142 6.49 -23.20 -6.74
CA HIS A 142 5.76 -24.29 -7.34
C HIS A 142 6.73 -25.44 -7.62
N ASN A 143 6.52 -26.59 -7.02
CA ASN A 143 7.46 -27.74 -7.11
C ASN A 143 8.91 -27.39 -6.74
N GLY A 144 9.11 -26.53 -5.75
CA GLY A 144 10.44 -26.11 -5.27
C GLY A 144 11.14 -25.02 -6.12
N LEU A 145 10.52 -24.57 -7.21
CA LEU A 145 11.02 -23.49 -8.05
C LEU A 145 10.16 -22.23 -7.85
N VAL A 146 10.74 -21.06 -8.06
CA VAL A 146 9.98 -19.80 -8.03
C VAL A 146 8.83 -19.89 -9.04
N ALA A 147 7.60 -19.63 -8.59
CA ALA A 147 6.41 -19.74 -9.41
C ALA A 147 6.46 -18.79 -10.61
N ASN A 148 6.16 -19.32 -11.81
CA ASN A 148 6.25 -18.61 -13.09
C ASN A 148 4.89 -18.24 -13.70
N ASP A 149 3.81 -18.49 -12.98
CA ASP A 149 2.43 -18.31 -13.41
C ASP A 149 1.82 -16.98 -12.96
N GLY A 150 2.64 -16.07 -12.41
CA GLY A 150 2.18 -14.80 -11.84
C GLY A 150 1.68 -14.92 -10.40
N ALA A 151 1.97 -16.05 -9.72
CA ALA A 151 1.65 -16.22 -8.31
C ALA A 151 2.31 -15.14 -7.46
N ILE A 152 1.59 -14.65 -6.46
CA ILE A 152 2.06 -13.63 -5.52
C ILE A 152 1.99 -14.17 -4.09
N PHE A 153 2.92 -13.75 -3.26
CA PHE A 153 2.79 -13.94 -1.83
C PHE A 153 1.70 -13.00 -1.30
N HIS A 154 0.63 -13.56 -0.73
CA HIS A 154 -0.56 -12.80 -0.40
C HIS A 154 -1.08 -13.04 1.03
N ALA A 155 -0.25 -13.62 1.89
CA ALA A 155 -0.58 -13.76 3.31
C ALA A 155 -0.79 -12.38 3.96
N LYS A 156 -1.71 -12.29 4.91
CA LYS A 156 -2.01 -11.07 5.65
C LYS A 156 -2.30 -11.42 7.09
N GLU A 157 -1.23 -11.71 7.81
CA GLU A 157 -1.27 -12.19 9.19
C GLU A 157 -0.33 -11.36 10.04
N GLY A 158 -0.70 -11.11 11.27
CA GLY A 158 0.15 -10.38 12.21
C GLY A 158 0.06 -10.98 13.60
N ILE A 159 1.18 -10.93 14.33
CA ILE A 159 1.31 -11.40 15.71
C ILE A 159 1.98 -10.28 16.49
N ILE A 160 1.34 -9.85 17.56
CA ILE A 160 1.79 -8.80 18.47
C ILE A 160 1.93 -9.43 19.85
N GLU A 161 3.03 -9.17 20.53
CA GLU A 161 3.27 -9.62 21.90
C GLU A 161 3.61 -8.42 22.77
N ASP A 162 3.07 -8.40 23.97
CA ASP A 162 3.39 -7.38 24.97
C ASP A 162 4.47 -7.85 25.96
N ARG A 163 4.87 -6.94 26.85
CA ARG A 163 5.87 -7.20 27.90
C ARG A 163 5.47 -8.28 28.91
N HIS A 164 4.21 -8.67 28.98
CA HIS A 164 3.68 -9.69 29.86
C HIS A 164 3.60 -11.06 29.19
N GLY A 165 4.05 -11.17 27.94
CA GLY A 165 3.99 -12.38 27.14
C GLY A 165 2.58 -12.66 26.59
N GLN A 166 1.64 -11.69 26.70
CA GLN A 166 0.32 -11.82 26.08
C GLN A 166 0.44 -11.62 24.59
N ARG A 167 -0.19 -12.47 23.81
CA ARG A 167 -0.13 -12.44 22.35
C ARG A 167 -1.50 -12.15 21.75
N LEU A 168 -1.52 -11.21 20.81
CA LEU A 168 -2.66 -10.85 19.98
C LEU A 168 -2.29 -11.12 18.52
N ALA A 169 -3.01 -12.01 17.86
CA ALA A 169 -2.82 -12.27 16.44
C ALA A 169 -4.05 -11.88 15.62
N PHE A 170 -3.83 -11.67 14.33
CA PHE A 170 -4.90 -11.41 13.37
C PHE A 170 -4.58 -11.97 12.00
N SER A 171 -5.64 -12.40 11.28
CA SER A 171 -5.56 -12.88 9.91
C SER A 171 -6.76 -12.39 9.11
N GLY A 172 -6.55 -11.92 7.88
CA GLY A 172 -7.60 -11.38 7.02
C GLY A 172 -7.12 -10.76 5.72
N SER A 173 -7.73 -9.64 5.30
CA SER A 173 -7.46 -9.03 4.00
C SER A 173 -6.47 -7.85 4.04
N VAL A 174 -6.17 -7.30 5.21
CA VAL A 174 -5.47 -6.01 5.40
C VAL A 174 -3.99 -6.09 5.06
N ASN A 175 -3.53 -5.23 4.14
CA ASN A 175 -2.12 -5.00 3.88
C ASN A 175 -1.52 -3.94 4.82
N GLU A 176 -0.20 -3.96 4.95
CA GLU A 176 0.57 -2.98 5.74
C GLU A 176 0.79 -1.69 4.94
N THR A 177 -0.31 -1.01 4.65
CA THR A 177 -0.34 0.22 3.84
C THR A 177 -1.32 1.22 4.42
N PRO A 178 -1.14 2.55 4.23
CA PRO A 178 -2.09 3.55 4.68
C PRO A 178 -3.52 3.28 4.20
N ASN A 179 -3.68 2.89 2.94
CA ASN A 179 -4.99 2.57 2.37
C ASN A 179 -5.61 1.29 2.96
N GLY A 180 -4.79 0.29 3.30
CA GLY A 180 -5.24 -0.92 3.98
C GLY A 180 -5.81 -0.63 5.37
N TRP A 181 -5.27 0.37 6.07
CA TRP A 181 -5.69 0.72 7.42
C TRP A 181 -6.83 1.72 7.50
N SER A 182 -7.01 2.58 6.47
CA SER A 182 -7.94 3.71 6.55
C SER A 182 -8.94 3.83 5.40
N SER A 183 -8.64 3.34 4.19
CA SER A 183 -9.42 3.67 3.00
C SER A 183 -10.07 2.49 2.30
N ASN A 184 -9.46 1.30 2.36
CA ASN A 184 -9.99 0.11 1.71
C ASN A 184 -11.12 -0.53 2.54
N TYR A 185 -11.98 -1.30 1.87
CA TYR A 185 -12.85 -2.24 2.57
C TYR A 185 -12.04 -3.46 2.97
N GLU A 186 -11.75 -3.54 4.27
CA GLU A 186 -10.90 -4.59 4.83
C GLU A 186 -11.56 -5.22 6.05
N SER A 187 -11.24 -6.48 6.30
CA SER A 187 -11.65 -7.15 7.54
C SER A 187 -10.65 -8.22 7.94
N PHE A 188 -10.56 -8.47 9.25
CA PHE A 188 -9.74 -9.54 9.81
C PHE A 188 -10.36 -10.09 11.10
N THR A 189 -9.98 -11.32 11.41
CA THR A 189 -10.31 -12.00 12.67
C THR A 189 -9.12 -11.89 13.61
N THR A 190 -9.39 -11.74 14.92
CA THR A 190 -8.38 -11.63 15.97
C THR A 190 -8.41 -12.83 16.89
N PHE A 191 -7.25 -13.21 17.36
CA PHE A 191 -7.01 -14.29 18.32
C PHE A 191 -6.23 -13.71 19.50
N CYS A 192 -6.63 -14.01 20.72
CA CYS A 192 -6.00 -13.52 21.95
C CYS A 192 -5.53 -14.73 22.76
N SER A 193 -4.27 -14.79 23.19
CA SER A 193 -3.70 -15.92 23.93
C SER A 193 -4.44 -16.17 25.26
N TRP A 194 -4.98 -15.15 25.88
CA TRP A 194 -5.78 -15.21 27.12
C TRP A 194 -7.23 -15.64 26.94
N ARG A 195 -7.66 -15.99 25.73
CA ARG A 195 -9.01 -16.47 25.43
C ARG A 195 -9.00 -17.96 25.08
N PRO A 196 -10.04 -18.72 25.46
CA PRO A 196 -10.10 -20.16 25.12
C PRO A 196 -9.91 -20.39 23.62
N GLY A 197 -8.99 -21.31 23.27
CA GLY A 197 -8.62 -21.67 21.90
C GLY A 197 -7.79 -20.61 21.16
N GLY A 198 -7.53 -19.45 21.76
CA GLY A 198 -6.78 -18.38 21.09
C GLY A 198 -5.29 -18.69 21.01
N GLU A 199 -4.73 -19.31 22.04
CA GLU A 199 -3.31 -19.66 22.11
C GLU A 199 -2.92 -20.64 21.00
N GLU A 200 -3.69 -21.70 20.80
CA GLU A 200 -3.46 -22.71 19.75
C GLU A 200 -3.43 -22.08 18.36
N HIS A 201 -4.38 -21.17 18.06
CA HIS A 201 -4.40 -20.45 16.79
C HIS A 201 -3.18 -19.55 16.60
N ILE A 202 -2.72 -18.91 17.67
CA ILE A 202 -1.54 -18.05 17.63
C ILE A 202 -0.28 -18.88 17.42
N ASP A 203 -0.17 -20.04 18.07
CA ASP A 203 0.95 -20.96 17.89
C ASP A 203 1.05 -21.46 16.45
N ASP A 204 -0.08 -21.80 15.81
CA ASP A 204 -0.12 -22.18 14.40
C ASP A 204 0.35 -21.04 13.47
N LEU A 205 -0.11 -19.80 13.71
CA LEU A 205 0.31 -18.65 12.95
C LEU A 205 1.79 -18.32 13.16
N GLU A 206 2.27 -18.43 14.40
CA GLU A 206 3.68 -18.20 14.74
C GLU A 206 4.59 -19.26 14.11
N ASP A 207 4.20 -20.53 14.15
CA ASP A 207 4.94 -21.61 13.50
C ASP A 207 4.96 -21.42 11.97
N GLY A 208 3.83 -21.05 11.36
CA GLY A 208 3.76 -20.68 9.94
C GLY A 208 4.71 -19.53 9.58
N PHE A 209 4.70 -18.46 10.37
CA PHE A 209 5.60 -17.35 10.19
C PHE A 209 7.07 -17.75 10.31
N LEU A 210 7.42 -18.56 11.33
CA LEU A 210 8.77 -19.02 11.56
C LEU A 210 9.25 -19.98 10.47
N ARG A 211 8.39 -20.86 9.94
CA ARG A 211 8.74 -21.70 8.78
C ARG A 211 9.12 -20.85 7.56
N LEU A 212 8.32 -19.83 7.24
CA LEU A 212 8.63 -18.85 6.19
C LEU A 212 9.92 -18.10 6.49
N TRP A 213 10.05 -17.59 7.70
CA TRP A 213 11.22 -16.80 8.12
C TRP A 213 12.51 -17.61 8.02
N GLN A 214 12.49 -18.87 8.32
CA GLN A 214 13.64 -19.77 8.33
C GLN A 214 13.83 -20.52 7.00
N ASN A 215 13.06 -20.20 5.96
CA ASN A 215 13.08 -20.92 4.68
C ASN A 215 12.81 -22.43 4.81
N ARG A 216 11.94 -22.82 5.72
CA ARG A 216 11.49 -24.20 5.92
C ARG A 216 10.08 -24.45 5.36
N ASP A 217 9.45 -23.43 4.79
CA ASP A 217 8.16 -23.55 4.12
C ASP A 217 8.34 -24.10 2.70
N HIS A 218 7.42 -24.98 2.27
CA HIS A 218 7.48 -25.61 0.94
C HIS A 218 6.77 -24.79 -0.14
N GLY A 219 5.88 -23.86 0.24
CA GLY A 219 5.09 -23.04 -0.67
C GLY A 219 5.69 -21.69 -0.98
N ALA A 220 6.68 -21.22 -0.21
CA ALA A 220 7.34 -19.97 -0.45
C ALA A 220 8.80 -19.96 0.05
N ARG A 221 9.60 -19.10 -0.54
CA ARG A 221 10.98 -18.86 -0.10
C ARG A 221 11.15 -17.38 0.23
N THR A 222 11.83 -17.10 1.35
CA THR A 222 12.10 -15.73 1.79
C THR A 222 13.56 -15.35 1.57
N PHE A 223 13.78 -14.10 1.19
CA PHE A 223 15.09 -13.51 0.94
C PHE A 223 15.25 -12.27 1.80
N THR A 224 16.44 -12.01 2.29
CA THR A 224 16.78 -10.74 2.94
C THR A 224 16.73 -9.59 1.94
N LEU A 225 16.59 -8.35 2.40
CA LEU A 225 16.72 -7.19 1.52
C LEU A 225 18.09 -7.22 0.83
N PRO A 226 18.13 -7.12 -0.52
CA PRO A 226 19.37 -7.04 -1.27
C PRO A 226 20.25 -5.86 -0.83
N ASP A 227 21.55 -6.01 -0.90
CA ASP A 227 22.50 -4.97 -0.49
C ASP A 227 22.36 -3.67 -1.30
N ALA A 228 21.95 -3.76 -2.56
CA ALA A 228 21.67 -2.59 -3.39
C ALA A 228 20.49 -1.78 -2.79
N VAL A 229 19.41 -2.46 -2.38
CA VAL A 229 18.25 -1.82 -1.75
C VAL A 229 18.63 -1.24 -0.39
N ARG A 230 19.45 -1.93 0.40
CA ARG A 230 19.96 -1.41 1.68
C ARG A 230 20.81 -0.16 1.49
N ARG A 231 21.66 -0.10 0.46
CA ARG A 231 22.46 1.08 0.13
C ARG A 231 21.62 2.28 -0.26
N GLU A 232 20.59 2.08 -1.07
CA GLU A 232 19.65 3.16 -1.41
C GLU A 232 18.84 3.62 -0.18
N LEU A 233 18.44 2.69 0.67
CA LEU A 233 17.75 3.02 1.91
C LEU A 233 18.65 3.83 2.84
N ALA A 234 19.95 3.53 2.91
CA ALA A 234 20.91 4.24 3.75
C ALA A 234 21.07 5.73 3.39
N ILE A 235 20.74 6.13 2.14
CA ILE A 235 20.75 7.53 1.72
C ILE A 235 19.72 8.36 2.52
N PHE A 236 18.66 7.73 3.00
CA PHE A 236 17.61 8.37 3.81
C PHE A 236 17.92 8.38 5.31
N GLN A 237 19.03 7.84 5.75
CA GLN A 237 19.37 7.84 7.16
C GLN A 237 19.53 9.27 7.70
N PRO A 238 18.92 9.58 8.85
CA PRO A 238 19.04 10.90 9.45
C PRO A 238 20.47 11.13 9.98
N ALA A 239 21.09 12.23 9.61
CA ALA A 239 22.45 12.60 10.03
C ALA A 239 22.60 12.78 11.56
N GLU A 240 21.52 13.04 12.28
CA GLU A 240 21.52 13.31 13.73
C GLU A 240 20.98 12.14 14.59
N GLY A 241 21.00 10.93 14.10
CA GLY A 241 20.61 9.73 14.84
C GLY A 241 19.14 9.38 14.76
N LEU A 242 18.21 10.11 15.39
CA LEU A 242 16.77 9.80 15.38
C LEU A 242 16.05 10.41 14.16
N PRO A 243 15.07 9.71 13.56
CA PRO A 243 14.21 10.28 12.52
C PRO A 243 13.51 11.56 12.97
N ARG A 244 13.35 12.53 12.07
CA ARG A 244 12.77 13.83 12.39
C ARG A 244 11.38 13.75 13.02
N ARG A 245 10.51 12.88 12.49
CA ARG A 245 9.16 12.65 13.05
C ARG A 245 9.23 12.09 14.46
N LEU A 246 10.08 11.09 14.69
CA LEU A 246 10.26 10.50 16.01
C LEU A 246 10.83 11.53 17.02
N ARG A 247 11.77 12.38 16.58
CA ARG A 247 12.29 13.48 17.39
C ARG A 247 11.24 14.51 17.79
N LEU A 248 10.36 14.87 16.86
CA LEU A 248 9.25 15.80 17.13
C LEU A 248 8.25 15.20 18.10
N HIS A 249 7.94 13.92 17.94
CA HIS A 249 7.02 13.19 18.79
C HIS A 249 7.54 13.07 20.25
N ILE A 250 8.80 12.74 20.43
CA ILE A 250 9.44 12.68 21.77
C ILE A 250 9.48 14.05 22.46
N LYS A 251 9.58 15.14 21.69
CA LYS A 251 9.67 16.51 22.25
C LYS A 251 8.32 17.17 22.51
N THR A 252 7.24 16.65 21.96
CA THR A 252 5.90 17.22 22.11
C THR A 252 5.18 16.49 23.23
N PRO A 253 4.89 17.14 24.38
CA PRO A 253 4.01 16.53 25.37
C PRO A 253 2.65 16.27 24.72
N PRO A 254 1.90 15.23 25.14
CA PRO A 254 0.58 14.95 24.60
C PRO A 254 -0.27 16.22 24.69
N PRO A 255 -1.00 16.57 23.63
CA PRO A 255 -1.83 17.75 23.62
C PRO A 255 -2.89 17.62 24.73
N ALA A 256 -3.00 18.65 25.57
CA ALA A 256 -4.11 18.77 26.48
C ALA A 256 -5.43 18.72 25.67
N GLU A 257 -6.43 18.03 26.20
CA GLU A 257 -7.77 17.86 25.62
C GLU A 257 -8.42 19.22 25.32
N ASN A 258 -8.11 19.80 24.18
CA ASN A 258 -8.87 20.87 23.52
C ASN A 258 -8.23 21.06 22.15
N GLN A 259 -8.60 20.19 21.20
CA GLN A 259 -8.21 20.40 19.80
C GLN A 259 -9.14 21.45 19.18
N PRO A 260 -8.62 22.57 18.67
CA PRO A 260 -9.33 23.29 17.64
C PRO A 260 -9.39 22.41 16.39
N GLU A 261 -10.52 22.46 15.71
CA GLU A 261 -10.78 21.75 14.45
C GLU A 261 -9.55 21.79 13.55
N GLY A 262 -9.02 20.61 13.22
CA GLY A 262 -7.76 20.45 12.54
C GLY A 262 -7.73 21.14 11.18
N ILE A 263 -6.72 21.93 10.95
CA ILE A 263 -6.36 22.37 9.59
C ILE A 263 -5.99 21.11 8.82
N PHE A 264 -6.83 20.77 7.86
CA PHE A 264 -6.61 19.67 6.95
C PHE A 264 -5.38 20.01 6.08
N ILE A 265 -4.20 19.53 6.45
CA ILE A 265 -3.03 19.62 5.57
C ILE A 265 -3.23 18.59 4.48
N ALA A 266 -3.64 19.07 3.33
CA ALA A 266 -3.81 18.24 2.15
C ALA A 266 -2.48 17.54 1.79
N PRO A 267 -2.51 16.25 1.37
CA PRO A 267 -1.30 15.56 0.92
C PRO A 267 -0.60 16.34 -0.18
N PRO A 268 0.75 16.32 -0.27
CA PRO A 268 1.53 17.07 -1.28
C PRO A 268 1.10 16.79 -2.72
N ASP A 269 0.53 15.61 -2.98
CA ASP A 269 -0.09 15.22 -4.25
C ASP A 269 -1.25 16.16 -4.69
N ILE A 270 -1.88 16.88 -3.76
CA ILE A 270 -2.95 17.84 -4.10
C ILE A 270 -2.40 19.10 -4.75
N ASP A 271 -1.23 19.56 -4.36
CA ASP A 271 -0.66 20.78 -4.95
C ASP A 271 -0.11 20.52 -6.37
N GLU A 272 0.45 19.33 -6.61
CA GLU A 272 0.79 18.92 -7.97
C GLU A 272 -0.47 18.74 -8.82
N ARG A 273 -1.51 18.10 -8.31
CA ARG A 273 -2.80 17.95 -8.99
C ARG A 273 -3.44 19.30 -9.26
N ARG A 274 -3.48 20.22 -8.29
CA ARG A 274 -3.98 21.58 -8.46
C ARG A 274 -3.21 22.33 -9.53
N ARG A 275 -1.88 22.25 -9.53
CA ARG A 275 -1.03 22.90 -10.53
C ARG A 275 -1.33 22.38 -11.93
N VAL A 276 -1.46 21.06 -12.11
CA VAL A 276 -1.82 20.45 -13.40
C VAL A 276 -3.23 20.86 -13.84
N VAL A 277 -4.20 20.88 -12.91
CA VAL A 277 -5.56 21.35 -13.19
C VAL A 277 -5.58 22.83 -13.57
N TRP A 278 -4.84 23.69 -12.84
CA TRP A 278 -4.74 25.11 -13.16
C TRP A 278 -4.05 25.35 -14.51
N ASN A 279 -2.99 24.63 -14.82
CA ASN A 279 -2.36 24.69 -16.12
C ASN A 279 -3.35 24.32 -17.24
N TYR A 280 -4.13 23.27 -17.04
CA TYR A 280 -5.18 22.90 -17.99
C TYR A 280 -6.25 23.97 -18.15
N VAL A 281 -6.72 24.55 -17.04
CA VAL A 281 -7.74 25.61 -17.05
C VAL A 281 -7.21 26.89 -17.71
N LEU A 282 -5.99 27.31 -17.36
CA LEU A 282 -5.39 28.54 -17.88
C LEU A 282 -5.07 28.47 -19.38
N HIS A 283 -4.68 27.29 -19.85
CA HIS A 283 -4.21 27.09 -21.21
C HIS A 283 -5.22 26.36 -22.09
N SER A 284 -6.44 26.19 -21.61
CA SER A 284 -7.59 25.49 -22.20
C SER A 284 -7.31 24.80 -23.53
N ALA A 285 -7.13 23.48 -23.46
CA ALA A 285 -7.27 22.55 -24.58
C ALA A 285 -6.06 22.33 -25.51
N THR A 286 -4.85 22.62 -25.13
CA THR A 286 -3.72 22.12 -25.92
C THR A 286 -3.00 20.99 -25.19
N SER A 287 -3.23 19.77 -25.66
CA SER A 287 -2.59 18.53 -25.20
C SER A 287 -1.06 18.52 -25.26
N ASN A 288 -0.45 19.55 -25.79
CA ASN A 288 0.98 19.68 -26.04
C ASN A 288 1.70 20.63 -25.07
N LEU A 289 1.00 21.16 -24.07
CA LEU A 289 1.63 22.03 -23.09
C LEU A 289 2.38 21.20 -22.04
N PRO A 290 3.58 21.64 -21.66
CA PRO A 290 4.32 21.02 -20.56
C PRO A 290 3.45 20.97 -19.29
N GLY A 291 3.37 19.79 -18.65
CA GLY A 291 2.59 19.56 -17.45
C GLY A 291 1.14 19.13 -17.68
N CYS A 292 0.66 19.07 -18.93
CA CYS A 292 -0.68 18.54 -19.27
C CYS A 292 -0.67 17.04 -19.65
N GLU A 293 0.47 16.41 -19.69
CA GLU A 293 0.63 14.99 -20.02
C GLU A 293 -0.10 14.05 -19.03
N ARG A 294 -0.39 14.54 -17.85
CA ARG A 294 -1.08 13.84 -16.77
C ARG A 294 -2.45 14.40 -16.41
N VAL A 295 -3.05 15.24 -17.27
CA VAL A 295 -4.32 15.90 -16.98
C VAL A 295 -5.46 14.90 -16.66
N GLY A 296 -5.49 13.76 -17.33
CA GLY A 296 -6.48 12.73 -17.09
C GLY A 296 -6.37 12.11 -15.69
N GLU A 297 -5.16 11.90 -15.20
CA GLU A 297 -4.87 11.45 -13.85
C GLU A 297 -5.16 12.55 -12.83
N ALA A 298 -4.60 13.73 -13.03
CA ALA A 298 -4.70 14.85 -12.10
C ALA A 298 -6.14 15.35 -11.88
N THR A 299 -7.01 15.20 -12.88
CA THR A 299 -8.42 15.60 -12.81
C THR A 299 -9.38 14.46 -12.52
N SER A 300 -8.91 13.23 -12.34
CA SER A 300 -9.74 12.09 -11.91
C SER A 300 -10.03 12.14 -10.41
N ALA A 301 -11.13 11.49 -9.99
CA ALA A 301 -11.47 11.35 -8.56
C ALA A 301 -10.71 10.19 -7.88
N VAL A 302 -9.81 9.53 -8.60
CA VAL A 302 -9.01 8.40 -8.08
C VAL A 302 -7.53 8.76 -8.04
N VAL A 303 -6.84 8.24 -7.06
CA VAL A 303 -5.37 8.22 -7.00
C VAL A 303 -4.94 6.86 -7.51
N PRO A 304 -4.28 6.78 -8.68
CA PRO A 304 -3.91 5.49 -9.25
C PRO A 304 -2.80 4.82 -8.46
N TRP A 305 -2.89 3.51 -8.37
CA TRP A 305 -1.81 2.70 -7.81
C TRP A 305 -0.59 2.66 -8.75
N PRO A 306 0.61 2.37 -8.25
CA PRO A 306 1.82 2.37 -9.07
C PRO A 306 1.75 1.52 -10.36
N HIS A 307 1.10 0.35 -10.32
CA HIS A 307 0.91 -0.49 -11.50
C HIS A 307 -0.08 0.14 -12.49
N GLN A 308 -1.14 0.78 -12.00
CA GLN A 308 -2.12 1.48 -12.85
C GLN A 308 -1.49 2.70 -13.51
N HIS A 309 -0.66 3.43 -12.79
CA HIS A 309 0.10 4.55 -13.33
C HIS A 309 1.09 4.11 -14.42
N ARG A 310 1.83 3.01 -14.20
CA ARG A 310 2.72 2.43 -15.23
C ARG A 310 1.97 1.99 -16.49
N ALA A 311 0.81 1.34 -16.33
CA ALA A 311 -0.03 0.96 -17.46
C ALA A 311 -0.51 2.19 -18.24
N PHE A 312 -0.96 3.23 -17.53
CA PHE A 312 -1.36 4.51 -18.12
C PHE A 312 -0.21 5.16 -18.90
N GLN A 313 0.99 5.28 -18.30
CA GLN A 313 2.14 5.86 -18.96
C GLN A 313 2.51 5.09 -20.25
N ARG A 314 2.54 3.76 -20.17
CA ARG A 314 2.86 2.91 -21.33
C ARG A 314 1.83 3.07 -22.46
N LEU A 315 0.55 3.13 -22.11
CA LEU A 315 -0.54 3.35 -23.09
C LEU A 315 -0.45 4.73 -23.72
N TRP A 316 -0.12 5.74 -22.93
CA TRP A 316 -0.04 7.12 -23.38
C TRP A 316 1.18 7.39 -24.26
N GLN A 317 2.33 6.83 -23.92
CA GLN A 317 3.56 6.95 -24.72
C GLN A 317 3.48 6.20 -26.04
N GLY A 318 2.82 5.03 -26.07
CA GLY A 318 2.63 4.20 -27.26
C GLY A 318 1.34 4.52 -28.04
N TRP A 319 1.02 5.78 -28.26
CA TRP A 319 -0.19 6.17 -28.99
C TRP A 319 -0.13 5.89 -30.51
N PRO A 320 -1.17 5.32 -31.16
CA PRO A 320 -2.43 4.87 -30.59
C PRO A 320 -2.23 3.61 -29.74
N PRO A 321 -2.93 3.54 -28.56
CA PRO A 321 -2.67 2.49 -27.60
C PRO A 321 -3.12 1.12 -28.11
N ARG A 322 -2.26 0.13 -27.95
CA ARG A 322 -2.56 -1.29 -28.17
C ARG A 322 -1.98 -2.07 -27.00
N LEU A 323 -2.82 -2.36 -26.01
CA LEU A 323 -2.40 -3.06 -24.81
C LEU A 323 -3.51 -3.98 -24.33
N LEU A 324 -3.14 -5.19 -23.97
CA LEU A 324 -3.98 -6.09 -23.19
C LEU A 324 -3.71 -5.83 -21.71
N ILE A 325 -4.74 -5.42 -20.97
CA ILE A 325 -4.71 -5.30 -19.51
C ILE A 325 -5.28 -6.62 -18.95
N ALA A 326 -4.39 -7.53 -18.55
CA ALA A 326 -4.71 -8.86 -18.08
C ALA A 326 -4.52 -9.03 -16.56
N ASP A 327 -4.66 -7.95 -15.81
CA ASP A 327 -4.54 -7.97 -14.36
C ASP A 327 -5.66 -8.82 -13.73
N GLU A 328 -5.43 -9.34 -12.53
CA GLU A 328 -6.42 -10.09 -11.78
C GLU A 328 -7.68 -9.25 -11.45
N VAL A 329 -8.76 -9.95 -11.11
CA VAL A 329 -10.00 -9.30 -10.67
C VAL A 329 -9.71 -8.52 -9.38
N GLY A 330 -10.18 -7.26 -9.34
CA GLY A 330 -9.96 -6.37 -8.18
C GLY A 330 -8.77 -5.41 -8.31
N LEU A 331 -7.83 -5.63 -9.22
CA LEU A 331 -6.66 -4.75 -9.40
C LEU A 331 -6.96 -3.46 -10.19
N GLY A 332 -8.24 -3.17 -10.42
CA GLY A 332 -8.68 -1.89 -10.96
C GLY A 332 -8.43 -1.70 -12.45
N LYS A 333 -8.63 -2.73 -13.29
CA LYS A 333 -8.58 -2.61 -14.76
C LYS A 333 -9.42 -1.45 -15.30
N THR A 334 -10.61 -1.23 -14.72
CA THR A 334 -11.48 -0.10 -15.05
C THR A 334 -10.81 1.24 -14.75
N VAL A 335 -10.00 1.31 -13.68
CA VAL A 335 -9.25 2.53 -13.34
C VAL A 335 -8.19 2.83 -14.40
N GLN A 336 -7.43 1.84 -14.83
CA GLN A 336 -6.40 2.01 -15.87
C GLN A 336 -7.02 2.47 -17.20
N ALA A 337 -8.13 1.83 -17.59
CA ALA A 337 -8.87 2.23 -18.78
C ALA A 337 -9.46 3.65 -18.63
N GLY A 338 -10.07 3.96 -17.49
CA GLY A 338 -10.67 5.26 -17.22
C GLY A 338 -9.66 6.41 -17.24
N LEU A 339 -8.48 6.22 -16.70
CA LEU A 339 -7.37 7.20 -16.76
C LEU A 339 -6.99 7.51 -18.22
N LEU A 340 -6.80 6.46 -19.03
CA LEU A 340 -6.47 6.62 -20.44
C LEU A 340 -7.59 7.31 -21.21
N LEU A 341 -8.83 6.87 -21.03
CA LEU A 341 -10.00 7.43 -21.70
C LEU A 341 -10.16 8.92 -21.37
N ARG A 342 -10.02 9.28 -20.09
CA ARG A 342 -10.08 10.68 -19.65
C ARG A 342 -8.94 11.50 -20.25
N GLN A 343 -7.71 11.01 -20.21
CA GLN A 343 -6.56 11.68 -20.81
C GLN A 343 -6.74 11.89 -22.31
N ALA A 344 -7.15 10.85 -23.02
CA ALA A 344 -7.36 10.90 -24.47
C ALA A 344 -8.48 11.88 -24.86
N TRP A 345 -9.55 11.93 -24.06
CA TRP A 345 -10.66 12.85 -24.23
C TRP A 345 -10.24 14.29 -23.99
N LEU A 346 -9.67 14.58 -22.81
CA LEU A 346 -9.27 15.95 -22.43
C LEU A 346 -8.16 16.52 -23.31
N SER A 347 -7.23 15.66 -23.78
CA SER A 347 -6.16 16.07 -24.70
C SER A 347 -6.61 16.19 -26.17
N GLY A 348 -7.85 15.87 -26.49
CA GLY A 348 -8.37 15.88 -27.86
C GLY A 348 -7.78 14.82 -28.79
N ARG A 349 -6.94 13.90 -28.29
CA ARG A 349 -6.38 12.78 -29.08
C ARG A 349 -7.45 11.79 -29.51
N ALA A 350 -8.50 11.60 -28.71
CA ALA A 350 -9.67 10.81 -29.06
C ALA A 350 -10.92 11.68 -29.10
N LYS A 351 -11.51 11.87 -30.28
CA LYS A 351 -12.76 12.60 -30.48
C LYS A 351 -13.99 11.71 -30.45
N ARG A 352 -13.82 10.40 -30.61
CA ARG A 352 -14.86 9.38 -30.57
C ARG A 352 -14.32 8.18 -29.81
N ILE A 353 -15.08 7.75 -28.80
CA ILE A 353 -14.69 6.65 -27.92
C ILE A 353 -15.87 5.66 -27.85
N LEU A 354 -15.59 4.39 -28.03
CA LEU A 354 -16.55 3.30 -27.84
C LEU A 354 -15.97 2.33 -26.81
N VAL A 355 -16.74 2.10 -25.74
CA VAL A 355 -16.43 1.08 -24.75
C VAL A 355 -17.37 -0.11 -24.97
N MET A 356 -16.80 -1.28 -25.24
CA MET A 356 -17.53 -2.52 -25.35
C MET A 356 -17.32 -3.37 -24.11
N ALA A 357 -18.40 -3.75 -23.44
CA ALA A 357 -18.36 -4.56 -22.24
C ALA A 357 -19.56 -5.54 -22.23
N PRO A 358 -19.47 -6.67 -21.50
CA PRO A 358 -20.61 -7.56 -21.31
C PRO A 358 -21.83 -6.82 -20.74
N ALA A 359 -23.02 -7.18 -21.18
CA ALA A 359 -24.27 -6.50 -20.80
C ALA A 359 -24.46 -6.40 -19.27
N SER A 360 -24.02 -7.43 -18.53
CA SER A 360 -24.13 -7.50 -17.07
C SER A 360 -23.35 -6.41 -16.32
N ILE A 361 -22.29 -5.86 -16.92
CA ILE A 361 -21.42 -4.87 -16.26
C ILE A 361 -21.48 -3.48 -16.92
N LEU A 362 -22.27 -3.28 -17.96
CA LEU A 362 -22.38 -1.98 -18.65
C LEU A 362 -22.79 -0.85 -17.71
N LYS A 363 -23.78 -1.07 -16.84
CA LYS A 363 -24.22 -0.06 -15.86
C LYS A 363 -23.15 0.24 -14.81
N GLN A 364 -22.35 -0.76 -14.44
CA GLN A 364 -21.20 -0.56 -13.53
C GLN A 364 -20.15 0.31 -14.22
N TRP A 365 -19.79 0.01 -15.46
CA TRP A 365 -18.85 0.82 -16.25
C TRP A 365 -19.32 2.27 -16.40
N GLN A 366 -20.59 2.47 -16.77
CA GLN A 366 -21.18 3.80 -16.90
C GLN A 366 -21.06 4.61 -15.60
N ARG A 367 -21.41 3.99 -14.47
CA ARG A 367 -21.31 4.61 -13.16
C ARG A 367 -19.87 4.93 -12.78
N GLU A 368 -18.95 3.97 -12.90
CA GLU A 368 -17.54 4.18 -12.55
C GLU A 368 -16.86 5.23 -13.42
N LEU A 369 -17.11 5.24 -14.72
CA LEU A 369 -16.57 6.26 -15.62
C LEU A 369 -17.06 7.66 -15.25
N ARG A 370 -18.30 7.79 -14.86
CA ARG A 370 -18.86 9.05 -14.42
C ARG A 370 -18.30 9.49 -13.05
N GLU A 371 -18.39 8.63 -12.03
CA GLU A 371 -18.03 8.98 -10.65
C GLU A 371 -16.52 9.19 -10.48
N LYS A 372 -15.71 8.35 -11.12
CA LYS A 372 -14.26 8.37 -10.94
C LYS A 372 -13.53 9.26 -11.96
N PHE A 373 -14.10 9.42 -13.15
CA PHE A 373 -13.41 10.08 -14.26
C PHE A 373 -14.20 11.25 -14.88
N ALA A 374 -15.38 11.57 -14.34
CA ALA A 374 -16.30 12.57 -14.88
C ALA A 374 -16.57 12.41 -16.40
N LEU A 375 -16.64 11.14 -16.84
CA LEU A 375 -17.01 10.75 -18.21
C LEU A 375 -18.46 10.28 -18.20
N ASP A 376 -19.39 11.19 -18.47
CA ASP A 376 -20.84 10.91 -18.48
C ASP A 376 -21.26 10.47 -19.89
N TRP A 377 -21.14 9.18 -20.17
CA TRP A 377 -21.45 8.59 -21.46
C TRP A 377 -22.68 7.67 -21.40
N PRO A 378 -23.52 7.67 -22.45
CA PRO A 378 -24.69 6.81 -22.48
C PRO A 378 -24.36 5.37 -22.84
N ILE A 379 -25.22 4.44 -22.44
CA ILE A 379 -25.23 3.05 -22.91
C ILE A 379 -26.09 3.00 -24.19
N TYR A 380 -25.52 2.45 -25.26
CA TYR A 380 -26.28 2.18 -26.49
C TYR A 380 -27.04 0.85 -26.37
N LYS A 381 -28.36 0.92 -26.54
CA LYS A 381 -29.27 -0.24 -26.55
C LYS A 381 -30.02 -0.29 -27.89
N GLY A 382 -29.33 -0.78 -28.89
CA GLY A 382 -29.93 -0.95 -30.23
C GLY A 382 -30.33 0.38 -30.89
N ASN A 383 -31.50 0.93 -30.57
CA ASN A 383 -32.00 2.16 -31.17
C ASN A 383 -32.09 3.34 -30.20
N SER A 384 -31.61 3.21 -28.97
CA SER A 384 -31.71 4.25 -27.95
C SER A 384 -30.40 4.42 -27.17
N LEU A 385 -30.24 5.62 -26.58
CA LEU A 385 -29.13 5.97 -25.68
C LEU A 385 -29.70 6.09 -24.27
N GLU A 386 -29.23 5.22 -23.37
CA GLU A 386 -29.60 5.25 -21.95
C GLU A 386 -28.55 6.03 -21.15
N TRP A 387 -28.95 7.17 -20.61
CA TRP A 387 -28.12 8.00 -19.75
C TRP A 387 -28.34 7.62 -18.28
N GLN A 388 -27.31 7.82 -17.45
CA GLN A 388 -27.48 7.67 -16.01
C GLN A 388 -28.34 8.82 -15.47
N ALA A 389 -29.33 8.50 -14.65
CA ALA A 389 -30.14 9.50 -13.98
C ALA A 389 -29.30 10.38 -13.03
N THR A 390 -29.54 11.68 -13.05
CA THR A 390 -28.88 12.67 -12.19
C THR A 390 -29.92 13.67 -11.69
N PRO A 391 -29.62 14.48 -10.63
CA PRO A 391 -30.48 15.58 -10.23
C PRO A 391 -30.78 16.59 -11.34
N LEU A 392 -29.84 16.77 -12.27
CA LEU A 392 -30.00 17.64 -13.46
C LEU A 392 -30.62 16.92 -14.67
N ARG A 393 -30.73 15.60 -14.63
CA ARG A 393 -31.23 14.75 -15.69
C ARG A 393 -31.96 13.56 -15.07
N PRO A 394 -33.19 13.77 -14.50
CA PRO A 394 -33.87 12.78 -13.68
C PRO A 394 -34.37 11.53 -14.42
N HIS A 395 -34.48 11.51 -15.76
CA HIS A 395 -34.70 10.29 -16.63
C HIS A 395 -34.86 10.70 -18.08
#